data_9a0d785960e96c88a09b80864893c389
#
_entry.id   9a0d785960e96c88a09b80864893c389
#
_cell.length_a   1.000
_cell.length_b   1.000
_cell.length_c   1.000
_cell.angle_alpha   90.00
_cell.angle_beta   90.00
_cell.angle_gamma   90.00
#
_symmetry.space_group_name_H-M   'P 1'
#
loop_
_entity.id
_entity.type
_entity.pdbx_description
1 polymer ?
#
loop_
_entity_poly.entity_id
_entity_poly.type
_entity_poly.pdbx_seq_one_letter_code
_entity_poly.pdbx_strand_id
1 'polypeptide(L)'
;MFVRIVKMRFQEDKINLFLENFEAVKHHIRNFEGNQFLELYQDKNDKCIFFTYSFWDNEESLENYRNSDLFKEVWDYTKALFSAKPEAWSVDKVVSLA
;
A
#
# COMPACT_ATOMS: atom_id res chain seq x y z
N MET A 1 -4.33 -10.53 13.74
CA MET A 1 -4.22 -9.32 12.88
C MET A 1 -2.78 -8.84 12.87
N PHE A 2 -2.26 -8.50 11.73
CA PHE A 2 -0.90 -7.96 11.60
C PHE A 2 -0.90 -6.72 10.71
N VAL A 3 0.23 -6.03 10.66
CA VAL A 3 0.39 -4.79 9.90
C VAL A 3 1.25 -5.03 8.67
N ARG A 4 0.83 -4.51 7.52
CA ARG A 4 1.60 -4.51 6.28
C ARG A 4 2.04 -3.09 5.96
N ILE A 5 3.35 -2.90 5.81
CA ILE A 5 3.94 -1.60 5.46
C ILE A 5 4.63 -1.75 4.11
N VAL A 6 4.30 -0.86 3.17
CA VAL A 6 4.93 -0.85 1.84
C VAL A 6 5.52 0.53 1.60
N LYS A 7 6.82 0.58 1.32
CA LYS A 7 7.51 1.82 0.94
C LYS A 7 7.65 1.88 -0.56
N MET A 8 7.25 3.00 -1.14
CA MET A 8 7.28 3.24 -2.58
C MET A 8 7.97 4.56 -2.87
N ARG A 9 8.81 4.57 -3.90
CA ARG A 9 9.41 5.81 -4.38
C ARG A 9 9.01 6.02 -5.83
N PHE A 10 8.42 7.18 -6.11
CA PHE A 10 7.90 7.50 -7.44
C PHE A 10 8.80 8.48 -8.19
N GLN A 11 8.74 8.40 -9.51
CA GLN A 11 9.29 9.46 -10.36
C GLN A 11 8.56 10.77 -10.02
N GLU A 12 9.29 11.86 -9.92
CA GLU A 12 8.73 13.14 -9.45
C GLU A 12 7.55 13.60 -10.32
N ASP A 13 7.64 13.43 -11.62
CA ASP A 13 6.58 13.82 -12.56
C ASP A 13 5.41 12.83 -12.63
N LYS A 14 5.48 11.72 -11.89
CA LYS A 14 4.43 10.67 -11.87
C LYS A 14 3.63 10.64 -10.56
N ILE A 15 3.96 11.48 -9.59
CA ILE A 15 3.29 11.48 -8.28
C ILE A 15 1.78 11.71 -8.43
N ASN A 16 1.39 12.67 -9.26
CA ASN A 16 -0.03 12.96 -9.44
C ASN A 16 -0.79 11.79 -10.06
N LEU A 17 -0.16 11.07 -11.00
CA LEU A 17 -0.76 9.86 -11.58
C LEU A 17 -1.01 8.79 -10.52
N PHE A 18 -0.05 8.60 -9.62
CA PHE A 18 -0.21 7.67 -8.50
C PHE A 18 -1.36 8.09 -7.60
N LEU A 19 -1.40 9.36 -7.19
CA LEU A 19 -2.44 9.86 -6.27
C LEU A 19 -3.83 9.77 -6.88
N GLU A 20 -3.99 10.10 -8.16
CA GLU A 20 -5.26 9.98 -8.87
C GLU A 20 -5.73 8.53 -8.92
N ASN A 21 -4.82 7.60 -9.25
CA ASN A 21 -5.17 6.19 -9.29
C ASN A 21 -5.51 5.64 -7.92
N PHE A 22 -4.73 6.02 -6.90
CA PHE A 22 -5.01 5.57 -5.52
C PHE A 22 -6.38 6.06 -5.05
N GLU A 23 -6.72 7.30 -5.34
CA GLU A 23 -8.04 7.85 -5.02
C GLU A 23 -9.16 7.02 -5.66
N ALA A 24 -8.94 6.56 -6.89
CA ALA A 24 -9.93 5.75 -7.61
C ALA A 24 -10.08 4.34 -7.05
N VAL A 25 -9.02 3.75 -6.49
CA VAL A 25 -9.02 2.33 -6.08
C VAL A 25 -9.01 2.11 -4.57
N LYS A 26 -8.79 3.13 -3.77
CA LYS A 26 -8.58 2.98 -2.31
C LYS A 26 -9.71 2.24 -1.58
N HIS A 27 -10.95 2.50 -1.95
CA HIS A 27 -12.09 1.84 -1.31
C HIS A 27 -12.18 0.36 -1.70
N HIS A 28 -11.80 0.00 -2.91
CA HIS A 28 -11.74 -1.39 -3.34
C HIS A 28 -10.68 -2.17 -2.54
N ILE A 29 -9.54 -1.53 -2.30
CA ILE A 29 -8.47 -2.13 -1.48
C ILE A 29 -8.94 -2.28 -0.04
N ARG A 30 -9.48 -1.21 0.55
CA ARG A 30 -9.95 -1.22 1.93
C ARG A 30 -11.05 -2.24 2.17
N ASN A 31 -11.92 -2.44 1.19
CA ASN A 31 -13.05 -3.35 1.30
C ASN A 31 -12.71 -4.79 0.89
N PHE A 32 -11.46 -5.05 0.52
CA PHE A 32 -11.06 -6.43 0.22
C PHE A 32 -11.15 -7.29 1.49
N GLU A 33 -11.65 -8.52 1.33
CA GLU A 33 -11.86 -9.41 2.46
C GLU A 33 -10.58 -9.62 3.26
N GLY A 34 -10.67 -9.38 4.56
CA GLY A 34 -9.54 -9.52 5.48
C GLY A 34 -8.73 -8.24 5.69
N ASN A 35 -8.99 -7.19 4.92
CA ASN A 35 -8.37 -5.88 5.16
C ASN A 35 -9.19 -5.11 6.18
N GLN A 36 -8.57 -4.66 7.27
CA GLN A 36 -9.27 -3.98 8.35
C GLN A 36 -8.89 -2.51 8.50
N PHE A 37 -7.88 -2.03 7.77
CA PHE A 37 -7.42 -0.66 7.89
C PHE A 37 -6.48 -0.34 6.73
N LEU A 38 -6.59 0.87 6.20
CA LEU A 38 -5.71 1.34 5.12
C LEU A 38 -5.44 2.82 5.27
N GLU A 39 -4.16 3.18 5.32
CA GLU A 39 -3.72 4.57 5.26
C GLU A 39 -2.60 4.72 4.24
N LEU A 40 -2.51 5.88 3.65
CA LEU A 40 -1.42 6.27 2.77
C LEU A 40 -0.69 7.44 3.40
N TYR A 41 0.63 7.32 3.56
CA TYR A 41 1.49 8.38 4.08
C TYR A 41 2.46 8.85 3.01
N GLN A 42 2.83 10.12 3.10
CA GLN A 42 3.88 10.70 2.28
C GLN A 42 5.01 11.14 3.21
N ASP A 43 6.27 10.87 2.82
CA ASP A 43 7.41 11.32 3.60
C ASP A 43 7.37 12.84 3.71
N LYS A 44 7.67 13.34 4.92
CA LYS A 44 7.57 14.78 5.22
C LYS A 44 8.59 15.60 4.44
N ASN A 45 9.76 15.03 4.18
CA ASN A 45 10.90 15.72 3.59
C ASN A 45 11.16 15.37 2.12
N ASP A 46 10.61 14.23 1.64
CA ASP A 46 10.78 13.79 0.26
C ASP A 46 9.41 13.43 -0.32
N LYS A 47 8.88 14.29 -1.16
CA LYS A 47 7.55 14.14 -1.75
C LYS A 47 7.40 12.91 -2.64
N CYS A 48 8.51 12.30 -3.07
CA CYS A 48 8.50 11.11 -3.92
C CYS A 48 8.27 9.82 -3.15
N ILE A 49 8.42 9.84 -1.82
CA ILE A 49 8.33 8.65 -0.98
C ILE A 49 6.97 8.56 -0.31
N PHE A 50 6.32 7.42 -0.48
CA PHE A 50 5.02 7.11 0.10
C PHE A 50 5.07 5.79 0.83
N PHE A 51 4.17 5.64 1.80
CA PHE A 51 3.99 4.38 2.55
C PHE A 51 2.52 4.04 2.58
N THR A 52 2.17 2.78 2.28
CA THR A 52 0.87 2.26 2.68
C THR A 52 1.02 1.54 4.01
N TYR A 53 0.01 1.71 4.86
CA TYR A 53 -0.05 1.12 6.19
C TYR A 53 -1.41 0.46 6.30
N SER A 54 -1.42 -0.86 6.38
CA SER A 54 -2.68 -1.61 6.36
C SER A 54 -2.69 -2.73 7.39
N PHE A 55 -3.89 -3.09 7.87
CA PHE A 55 -4.09 -4.19 8.81
C PHE A 55 -4.79 -5.33 8.08
N TRP A 56 -4.32 -6.55 8.33
CA TRP A 56 -4.88 -7.76 7.73
C TRP A 56 -5.20 -8.78 8.81
N ASP A 57 -6.32 -9.50 8.66
CA ASP A 57 -6.77 -10.48 9.63
C ASP A 57 -5.72 -11.56 9.87
N ASN A 58 -5.11 -12.05 8.78
CA ASN A 58 -4.09 -13.09 8.80
C ASN A 58 -3.30 -13.08 7.49
N GLU A 59 -2.23 -13.88 7.43
CA GLU A 59 -1.37 -13.96 6.25
C GLU A 59 -2.12 -14.48 5.02
N GLU A 60 -3.06 -15.39 5.20
CA GLU A 60 -3.87 -15.91 4.09
C GLU A 60 -4.68 -14.82 3.42
N SER A 61 -5.28 -13.92 4.20
CA SER A 61 -6.05 -12.80 3.66
C SER A 61 -5.17 -11.87 2.81
N LEU A 62 -3.96 -11.57 3.27
CA LEU A 62 -3.02 -10.77 2.50
C LEU A 62 -2.62 -11.50 1.21
N GLU A 63 -2.35 -12.79 1.28
CA GLU A 63 -1.97 -13.57 0.11
C GLU A 63 -3.11 -13.63 -0.91
N ASN A 64 -4.34 -13.79 -0.45
CA ASN A 64 -5.52 -13.75 -1.33
C ASN A 64 -5.61 -12.40 -2.06
N TYR A 65 -5.35 -11.31 -1.35
CA TYR A 65 -5.31 -9.97 -1.96
C TYR A 65 -4.21 -9.89 -3.03
N ARG A 66 -2.99 -10.33 -2.70
CA ARG A 66 -1.84 -10.26 -3.61
C ARG A 66 -2.02 -11.11 -4.87
N ASN A 67 -2.85 -12.15 -4.81
CA ASN A 67 -3.18 -13.00 -5.97
C ASN A 67 -4.45 -12.56 -6.70
N SER A 68 -5.11 -11.49 -6.24
CA SER A 68 -6.35 -11.02 -6.84
C SER A 68 -6.13 -10.22 -8.12
N ASP A 69 -7.18 -10.15 -8.95
CA ASP A 69 -7.17 -9.29 -10.14
C ASP A 69 -7.05 -7.82 -9.76
N LEU A 70 -7.69 -7.42 -8.66
CA LEU A 70 -7.58 -6.05 -8.14
C LEU A 70 -6.12 -5.67 -7.89
N PHE A 71 -5.40 -6.52 -7.15
CA PHE A 71 -3.99 -6.25 -6.84
C PHE A 71 -3.15 -6.17 -8.12
N LYS A 72 -3.35 -7.11 -9.04
CA LYS A 72 -2.57 -7.14 -10.30
C LYS A 72 -2.75 -5.86 -11.09
N GLU A 73 -3.98 -5.39 -11.24
CA GLU A 73 -4.27 -4.15 -11.97
C GLU A 73 -3.66 -2.93 -11.28
N VAL A 74 -3.88 -2.80 -9.97
CA VAL A 74 -3.34 -1.68 -9.19
C VAL A 74 -1.82 -1.69 -9.21
N TRP A 75 -1.22 -2.86 -8.97
CA TRP A 75 0.23 -2.97 -8.86
C TRP A 75 0.93 -2.77 -10.21
N ASP A 76 0.40 -3.33 -11.29
CA ASP A 76 0.98 -3.17 -12.63
C ASP A 76 1.03 -1.71 -13.03
N TYR A 77 -0.03 -0.95 -12.75
CA TYR A 77 -0.05 0.48 -13.01
C TYR A 77 0.93 1.23 -12.10
N THR A 78 0.91 0.91 -10.81
CA THR A 78 1.71 1.61 -9.80
C THR A 78 3.21 1.41 -10.01
N LYS A 79 3.64 0.17 -10.27
CA LYS A 79 5.06 -0.12 -10.43
C LYS A 79 5.70 0.58 -11.63
N ALA A 80 4.91 0.86 -12.66
CA ALA A 80 5.40 1.59 -13.83
C ALA A 80 5.76 3.05 -13.50
N LEU A 81 5.30 3.56 -12.36
CA LEU A 81 5.53 4.94 -11.92
C LEU A 81 6.72 5.06 -10.96
N PHE A 82 7.31 3.94 -10.53
CA PHE A 82 8.41 3.94 -9.57
C PHE A 82 9.70 4.51 -10.15
N SER A 83 10.49 5.13 -9.27
CA SER A 83 11.88 5.53 -9.55
C SER A 83 12.89 4.62 -8.86
N ALA A 84 12.43 3.74 -7.96
CA ALA A 84 13.26 2.80 -7.22
C ALA A 84 12.44 1.56 -6.86
N LYS A 85 13.12 0.47 -6.51
CA LYS A 85 12.50 -0.78 -6.10
C LYS A 85 11.70 -0.56 -4.80
N PRO A 86 10.44 -1.03 -4.72
CA PRO A 86 9.66 -0.93 -3.49
C PRO A 86 10.17 -1.89 -2.42
N GLU A 87 9.84 -1.57 -1.17
CA GLU A 87 10.14 -2.42 -0.03
C GLU A 87 8.84 -2.70 0.72
N ALA A 88 8.71 -3.89 1.29
CA ALA A 88 7.50 -4.28 1.98
C ALA A 88 7.81 -5.12 3.21
N TRP A 89 7.04 -4.92 4.29
CA TRP A 89 7.20 -5.64 5.55
C TRP A 89 5.85 -6.08 6.09
N SER A 90 5.81 -7.29 6.62
CA SER A 90 4.72 -7.75 7.48
C SER A 90 5.24 -7.73 8.91
N VAL A 91 4.59 -7.00 9.79
CA VAL A 91 5.04 -6.79 11.16
C VAL A 91 3.91 -7.01 12.16
N ASP A 92 4.29 -7.43 13.37
CA ASP A 92 3.35 -7.61 14.47
C ASP A 92 3.48 -6.46 15.45
N LYS A 93 2.36 -5.99 15.97
CA LYS A 93 2.37 -4.99 17.02
C LYS A 93 2.90 -5.63 18.32
N VAL A 94 4.00 -5.13 18.82
CA VAL A 94 4.56 -5.61 20.08
C VAL A 94 3.90 -4.90 21.25
N VAL A 95 3.69 -3.58 21.13
CA VAL A 95 3.08 -2.75 22.17
C VAL A 95 2.45 -1.53 21.54
N SER A 96 1.40 -1.02 22.16
CA SER A 96 0.76 0.22 21.75
C SER A 96 0.43 1.03 22.99
N LEU A 97 0.87 2.28 23.01
CA LEU A 97 0.59 3.23 24.09
C LEU A 97 -0.25 4.37 23.54
N ALA A 98 -1.34 4.70 24.24
CA ALA A 98 -2.23 5.79 23.85
C ALA A 98 -1.73 7.13 24.40
#